data_1b90dcbb90c998079c861b4197465161
#
_entry.id   1b90dcbb90c998079c861b4197465161
#
_cell.length_a   1.000
_cell.length_b   1.000
_cell.length_c   1.000
_cell.angle_alpha   90.00
_cell.angle_beta   90.00
_cell.angle_gamma   90.00
#
_symmetry.space_group_name_H-M   'P 1'
#
loop_
_entity.id
_entity.type
_entity.pdbx_description
1 polymer ?
#
loop_
_entity_poly.entity_id
_entity_poly.type
_entity_poly.pdbx_seq_one_letter_code
_entity_poly.pdbx_strand_id
1 'polypeptide(L)'
;DYRTAACDTLWQLDDKDALDNALYWLRAMDCADRIGSTQARALAKTVPGDSWSGVFKQSILLGSAQPTFGERRQMIDRINSYRMEFPGSLRPLTQLWRQQQMLQITLFDEKARYQHLQESSDSQIDSLRQSQARLQSQLQDTSRKLENLTDIERQLSSRKQLQGEIPENNTGSQKGEAEIG
;
A
#
# COMPACT_ATOMS: atom_id res chain seq x y z
N ASP A 1 -33.47 27.68 15.95
CA ASP A 1 -33.01 26.29 16.14
C ASP A 1 -31.95 25.96 15.13
N TYR A 2 -30.75 25.63 15.58
CA TYR A 2 -29.62 25.35 14.70
C TYR A 2 -29.82 24.07 13.88
N ARG A 3 -30.64 23.15 14.34
CA ARG A 3 -30.91 21.90 13.61
C ARG A 3 -31.58 22.14 12.25
N THR A 4 -32.27 23.24 12.10
CA THR A 4 -32.99 23.61 10.89
C THR A 4 -32.42 24.86 10.21
N ALA A 5 -31.29 25.37 10.68
CA ALA A 5 -30.67 26.55 10.11
C ALA A 5 -30.22 26.29 8.66
N ALA A 6 -30.37 27.29 7.81
CA ALA A 6 -29.97 27.20 6.42
C ALA A 6 -28.45 27.09 6.30
N CYS A 7 -27.96 26.15 5.49
CA CYS A 7 -26.54 25.89 5.35
C CYS A 7 -25.76 27.06 4.74
N ASP A 8 -26.38 27.83 3.87
CA ASP A 8 -25.71 28.95 3.19
C ASP A 8 -25.40 30.13 4.11
N THR A 9 -26.21 30.37 5.14
CA THR A 9 -26.03 31.45 6.10
C THR A 9 -25.28 31.02 7.36
N LEU A 10 -25.17 29.74 7.58
CA LEU A 10 -24.61 29.17 8.81
C LEU A 10 -23.17 29.62 9.06
N TRP A 11 -22.37 29.66 8.00
CA TRP A 11 -20.94 29.93 8.08
C TRP A 11 -20.63 31.38 8.42
N GLN A 12 -21.60 32.28 8.31
CA GLN A 12 -21.46 33.70 8.61
C GLN A 12 -21.83 34.04 10.05
N LEU A 13 -22.38 33.11 10.81
CA LEU A 13 -22.76 33.34 12.21
C LEU A 13 -21.51 33.44 13.07
N ASP A 14 -21.40 34.57 13.80
CA ASP A 14 -20.26 34.83 14.67
C ASP A 14 -20.70 35.16 16.11
N ASP A 15 -21.99 35.08 16.40
CA ASP A 15 -22.49 35.35 17.74
C ASP A 15 -22.01 34.28 18.72
N LYS A 16 -21.68 34.70 19.93
CA LYS A 16 -21.11 33.84 20.95
C LYS A 16 -22.03 32.68 21.30
N ASP A 17 -23.34 32.91 21.34
CA ASP A 17 -24.30 31.87 21.68
C ASP A 17 -24.30 30.73 20.69
N ALA A 18 -24.16 31.03 19.40
CA ALA A 18 -24.00 30.01 18.37
C ALA A 18 -22.67 29.28 18.49
N LEU A 19 -21.59 30.05 18.59
CA LEU A 19 -20.23 29.48 18.59
C LEU A 19 -19.94 28.63 19.82
N ASP A 20 -20.61 28.88 20.95
CA ASP A 20 -20.47 28.07 22.15
C ASP A 20 -21.40 26.85 22.17
N ASN A 21 -22.26 26.70 21.18
CA ASN A 21 -23.30 25.69 21.18
C ASN A 21 -22.90 24.50 20.26
N ALA A 22 -22.81 23.33 20.85
CA ALA A 22 -22.44 22.13 20.12
C ALA A 22 -23.42 21.81 18.98
N LEU A 23 -24.72 22.14 19.11
CA LEU A 23 -25.71 21.91 18.06
C LEU A 23 -25.42 22.72 16.80
N TYR A 24 -24.90 23.94 16.96
CA TYR A 24 -24.47 24.76 15.83
C TYR A 24 -23.38 24.03 15.04
N TRP A 25 -22.36 23.53 15.73
CA TRP A 25 -21.23 22.84 15.09
C TRP A 25 -21.63 21.50 14.47
N LEU A 26 -22.55 20.77 15.09
CA LEU A 26 -23.09 19.55 14.49
C LEU A 26 -23.84 19.85 13.19
N ARG A 27 -24.61 20.95 13.19
CA ARG A 27 -25.28 21.41 11.96
C ARG A 27 -24.25 21.83 10.91
N ALA A 28 -23.18 22.52 11.31
CA ALA A 28 -22.11 22.92 10.41
C ALA A 28 -21.45 21.70 9.75
N MET A 29 -21.19 20.66 10.51
CA MET A 29 -20.62 19.40 9.98
C MET A 29 -21.57 18.75 8.99
N ASP A 30 -22.86 18.69 9.30
CA ASP A 30 -23.88 18.14 8.39
C ASP A 30 -23.97 18.96 7.10
N CYS A 31 -23.95 20.29 7.20
CA CYS A 31 -23.96 21.17 6.03
C CYS A 31 -22.71 20.96 5.16
N ALA A 32 -21.54 20.84 5.76
CA ALA A 32 -20.29 20.63 5.04
C ALA A 32 -20.31 19.33 4.24
N ASP A 33 -20.88 18.27 4.79
CA ASP A 33 -20.98 16.99 4.12
C ASP A 33 -21.93 17.03 2.91
N ARG A 34 -22.90 17.92 2.93
CA ARG A 34 -23.94 17.97 1.87
C ARG A 34 -23.54 18.77 0.64
N ILE A 35 -22.64 19.74 0.79
CA ILE A 35 -22.38 20.69 -0.31
C ILE A 35 -21.37 20.19 -1.35
N GLY A 36 -20.67 19.11 -1.07
CA GLY A 36 -19.68 18.57 -1.99
C GLY A 36 -18.30 19.20 -1.87
N SER A 37 -17.30 18.49 -2.37
CA SER A 37 -15.88 18.83 -2.16
C SER A 37 -15.48 20.18 -2.76
N THR A 38 -15.87 20.45 -3.99
CA THR A 38 -15.49 21.67 -4.71
C THR A 38 -16.05 22.92 -4.02
N GLN A 39 -17.32 22.87 -3.67
CA GLN A 39 -18.00 23.98 -2.99
C GLN A 39 -17.49 24.16 -1.57
N ALA A 40 -17.22 23.07 -0.85
CA ALA A 40 -16.65 23.13 0.49
C ALA A 40 -15.27 23.79 0.49
N ARG A 41 -14.41 23.47 -0.47
CA ARG A 41 -13.11 24.12 -0.62
C ARG A 41 -13.23 25.60 -0.90
N ALA A 42 -14.10 25.96 -1.83
CA ALA A 42 -14.32 27.36 -2.18
C ALA A 42 -14.83 28.16 -0.97
N LEU A 43 -15.77 27.58 -0.22
CA LEU A 43 -16.34 28.23 0.96
C LEU A 43 -15.32 28.36 2.09
N ALA A 44 -14.46 27.37 2.29
CA ALA A 44 -13.40 27.42 3.29
C ALA A 44 -12.46 28.60 3.08
N LYS A 45 -12.19 28.97 1.83
CA LYS A 45 -11.33 30.11 1.51
C LYS A 45 -11.96 31.45 1.85
N THR A 46 -13.27 31.53 1.98
CA THR A 46 -14.00 32.78 2.31
C THR A 46 -14.13 33.00 3.80
N VAL A 47 -13.91 31.96 4.61
CA VAL A 47 -14.04 32.06 6.08
C VAL A 47 -12.74 32.59 6.65
N PRO A 48 -12.81 33.68 7.48
CA PRO A 48 -11.61 34.21 8.15
C PRO A 48 -11.00 33.17 9.11
N GLY A 49 -9.69 33.02 9.06
CA GLY A 49 -8.95 32.02 9.86
C GLY A 49 -8.12 32.63 10.98
N ASP A 50 -8.58 33.75 11.57
CA ASP A 50 -7.87 34.51 12.60
C ASP A 50 -8.38 34.26 14.02
N SER A 51 -9.32 33.33 14.17
CA SER A 51 -9.89 32.96 15.47
C SER A 51 -10.09 31.43 15.53
N TRP A 52 -10.29 30.92 16.75
CA TRP A 52 -10.56 29.47 16.91
C TRP A 52 -11.81 29.05 16.13
N SER A 53 -12.86 29.88 16.12
CA SER A 53 -14.10 29.57 15.42
C SER A 53 -13.91 29.56 13.91
N GLY A 54 -13.19 30.53 13.38
CA GLY A 54 -12.85 30.60 11.97
C GLY A 54 -12.01 29.43 11.53
N VAL A 55 -11.01 29.06 12.30
CA VAL A 55 -10.16 27.90 12.05
C VAL A 55 -10.99 26.61 12.09
N PHE A 56 -11.91 26.48 13.03
CA PHE A 56 -12.76 25.31 13.12
C PHE A 56 -13.75 25.21 11.95
N LYS A 57 -14.35 26.34 11.56
CA LYS A 57 -15.21 26.39 10.36
C LYS A 57 -14.44 25.94 9.11
N GLN A 58 -13.27 26.51 8.87
CA GLN A 58 -12.40 26.14 7.75
C GLN A 58 -12.04 24.66 7.78
N SER A 59 -11.72 24.14 8.95
CA SER A 59 -11.31 22.76 9.14
C SER A 59 -12.46 21.78 8.88
N ILE A 60 -13.67 22.10 9.32
CA ILE A 60 -14.86 21.30 9.04
C ILE A 60 -15.13 21.25 7.54
N LEU A 61 -15.07 22.39 6.88
CA LEU A 61 -15.30 22.48 5.43
C LEU A 61 -14.23 21.71 4.66
N LEU A 62 -12.97 21.91 5.00
CA LEU A 62 -11.86 21.23 4.35
C LEU A 62 -11.89 19.72 4.61
N GLY A 63 -12.26 19.32 5.82
CA GLY A 63 -12.37 17.91 6.20
C GLY A 63 -13.39 17.15 5.36
N SER A 64 -14.45 17.83 4.89
CA SER A 64 -15.47 17.26 4.01
C SER A 64 -15.13 17.41 2.53
N ALA A 65 -14.03 18.05 2.18
CA ALA A 65 -13.63 18.38 0.82
C ALA A 65 -12.59 17.41 0.25
N GLN A 66 -12.52 16.20 0.75
CA GLN A 66 -11.53 15.20 0.36
C GLN A 66 -10.10 15.76 0.44
N PRO A 67 -9.66 16.18 1.62
CA PRO A 67 -8.35 16.81 1.76
C PRO A 67 -7.23 15.81 1.49
N THR A 68 -6.09 16.31 1.03
CA THR A 68 -4.88 15.52 0.95
C THR A 68 -4.37 15.18 2.35
N PHE A 69 -3.45 14.22 2.43
CA PHE A 69 -2.81 13.86 3.70
C PHE A 69 -2.16 15.10 4.36
N GLY A 70 -1.42 15.89 3.58
CA GLY A 70 -0.77 17.12 4.09
C GLY A 70 -1.76 18.17 4.56
N GLU A 71 -2.84 18.37 3.82
CA GLU A 71 -3.92 19.28 4.21
C GLU A 71 -4.57 18.86 5.53
N ARG A 72 -4.82 17.57 5.68
CA ARG A 72 -5.43 17.04 6.91
C ARG A 72 -4.48 17.21 8.11
N ARG A 73 -3.20 16.98 7.92
CA ARG A 73 -2.18 17.21 8.94
C ARG A 73 -2.13 18.67 9.37
N GLN A 74 -2.06 19.59 8.42
CA GLN A 74 -2.07 21.03 8.69
C GLN A 74 -3.31 21.47 9.45
N MET A 75 -4.45 20.94 9.06
CA MET A 75 -5.74 21.22 9.68
C MET A 75 -5.74 20.84 11.16
N ILE A 76 -5.26 19.65 11.48
CA ILE A 76 -5.15 19.16 12.86
C ILE A 76 -4.18 20.03 13.65
N ASP A 77 -3.04 20.38 13.08
CA ASP A 77 -2.04 21.21 13.73
C ASP A 77 -2.59 22.62 14.04
N ARG A 78 -3.35 23.21 13.13
CA ARG A 78 -3.99 24.49 13.33
C ARG A 78 -5.04 24.43 14.45
N ILE A 79 -5.86 23.40 14.47
CA ILE A 79 -6.84 23.20 15.55
C ILE A 79 -6.12 23.05 16.90
N ASN A 80 -5.03 22.29 16.94
CA ASN A 80 -4.26 22.10 18.15
C ASN A 80 -3.62 23.42 18.64
N SER A 81 -3.23 24.30 17.73
CA SER A 81 -2.65 25.60 18.10
C SER A 81 -3.66 26.52 18.77
N TYR A 82 -4.95 26.36 18.51
CA TYR A 82 -6.04 27.13 19.14
C TYR A 82 -6.71 26.39 20.30
N ARG A 83 -6.15 25.29 20.73
CA ARG A 83 -6.76 24.34 21.67
C ARG A 83 -7.25 25.03 22.95
N MET A 84 -6.47 25.97 23.49
CA MET A 84 -6.79 26.65 24.74
C MET A 84 -7.92 27.66 24.62
N GLU A 85 -8.26 28.06 23.40
CA GLU A 85 -9.27 29.08 23.12
C GLU A 85 -10.66 28.49 22.92
N PHE A 86 -10.75 27.18 22.70
CA PHE A 86 -12.05 26.50 22.50
C PHE A 86 -12.86 26.54 23.80
N PRO A 87 -14.17 26.85 23.70
CA PRO A 87 -15.06 26.76 24.87
C PRO A 87 -15.09 25.36 25.45
N GLY A 88 -15.18 25.27 26.77
CA GLY A 88 -15.27 23.99 27.47
C GLY A 88 -16.47 23.13 27.03
N SER A 89 -17.58 23.82 26.67
CA SER A 89 -18.80 23.14 26.18
C SER A 89 -18.57 22.36 24.88
N LEU A 90 -17.56 22.73 24.08
CA LEU A 90 -17.25 22.09 22.82
C LEU A 90 -16.16 21.00 22.92
N ARG A 91 -15.58 20.81 24.10
CA ARG A 91 -14.45 19.90 24.27
C ARG A 91 -14.77 18.49 23.79
N PRO A 92 -15.89 17.87 24.16
CA PRO A 92 -16.20 16.52 23.66
C PRO A 92 -16.33 16.47 22.14
N LEU A 93 -16.97 17.49 21.55
CA LEU A 93 -17.18 17.57 20.12
C LEU A 93 -15.87 17.74 19.34
N THR A 94 -15.04 18.67 19.77
CA THR A 94 -13.74 18.91 19.11
C THR A 94 -12.80 17.74 19.27
N GLN A 95 -12.87 17.04 20.39
CA GLN A 95 -12.09 15.84 20.61
C GLN A 95 -12.51 14.70 19.67
N LEU A 96 -13.81 14.48 19.51
CA LEU A 96 -14.33 13.50 18.56
C LEU A 96 -13.96 13.86 17.12
N TRP A 97 -14.10 15.11 16.76
CA TRP A 97 -13.72 15.58 15.41
C TRP A 97 -12.24 15.32 15.14
N ARG A 98 -11.39 15.66 16.10
CA ARG A 98 -9.94 15.45 15.98
C ARG A 98 -9.59 13.97 15.87
N GLN A 99 -10.22 13.13 16.68
CA GLN A 99 -10.03 11.67 16.59
C GLN A 99 -10.44 11.13 15.24
N GLN A 100 -11.54 11.62 14.68
CA GLN A 100 -11.97 11.24 13.33
C GLN A 100 -10.91 11.61 12.29
N GLN A 101 -10.35 12.80 12.37
CA GLN A 101 -9.30 13.23 11.46
C GLN A 101 -8.03 12.38 11.61
N MET A 102 -7.64 12.06 12.82
CA MET A 102 -6.50 11.18 13.10
C MET A 102 -6.73 9.77 12.56
N LEU A 103 -7.94 9.25 12.66
CA LEU A 103 -8.30 7.96 12.07
C LEU A 103 -8.18 7.97 10.54
N GLN A 104 -8.54 9.08 9.90
CA GLN A 104 -8.35 9.22 8.45
C GLN A 104 -6.88 9.20 8.05
N ILE A 105 -6.02 9.81 8.85
CA ILE A 105 -4.57 9.78 8.65
C ILE A 105 -4.05 8.34 8.81
N THR A 106 -4.47 7.66 9.86
CA THR A 106 -4.10 6.26 10.11
C THR A 106 -4.55 5.36 8.95
N LEU A 107 -5.77 5.56 8.46
CA LEU A 107 -6.30 4.81 7.33
C LEU A 107 -5.46 5.03 6.07
N PHE A 108 -5.07 6.26 5.80
CA PHE A 108 -4.20 6.59 4.67
C PHE A 108 -2.86 5.87 4.79
N ASP A 109 -2.22 5.93 5.96
CA ASP A 109 -0.94 5.27 6.21
C ASP A 109 -1.05 3.75 6.06
N GLU A 110 -2.12 3.16 6.59
CA GLU A 110 -2.34 1.72 6.50
C GLU A 110 -2.60 1.25 5.07
N LYS A 111 -3.35 2.04 4.29
CA LYS A 111 -3.56 1.75 2.87
C LYS A 111 -2.25 1.81 2.08
N ALA A 112 -1.43 2.83 2.33
CA ALA A 112 -0.13 2.96 1.69
C ALA A 112 0.79 1.79 2.04
N ARG A 113 0.81 1.39 3.31
CA ARG A 113 1.58 0.24 3.79
C ARG A 113 1.11 -1.05 3.14
N TYR A 114 -0.20 -1.24 3.06
CA TYR A 114 -0.79 -2.43 2.44
C TYR A 114 -0.44 -2.52 0.96
N GLN A 115 -0.53 -1.40 0.23
CA GLN A 115 -0.16 -1.35 -1.19
C GLN A 115 1.31 -1.68 -1.39
N HIS A 116 2.18 -1.11 -0.55
CA HIS A 116 3.61 -1.40 -0.62
C HIS A 116 3.90 -2.88 -0.34
N LEU A 117 3.24 -3.46 0.65
CA LEU A 117 3.38 -4.86 0.99
C LEU A 117 2.90 -5.76 -0.17
N GLN A 118 1.80 -5.39 -0.80
CA GLN A 118 1.23 -6.12 -1.93
C GLN A 118 2.16 -6.08 -3.14
N GLU A 119 2.72 -4.91 -3.46
CA GLU A 119 3.69 -4.74 -4.54
C GLU A 119 4.96 -5.55 -4.28
N SER A 120 5.44 -5.52 -3.04
CA SER A 120 6.60 -6.30 -2.62
C SER A 120 6.34 -7.80 -2.74
N SER A 121 5.16 -8.26 -2.33
CA SER A 121 4.74 -9.65 -2.43
C SER A 121 4.64 -10.10 -3.89
N ASP A 122 4.03 -9.28 -4.75
CA ASP A 122 3.92 -9.56 -6.17
C ASP A 122 5.30 -9.66 -6.84
N SER A 123 6.20 -8.77 -6.47
CA SER A 123 7.59 -8.78 -6.95
C SER A 123 8.32 -10.06 -6.52
N GLN A 124 8.12 -10.49 -5.27
CA GLN A 124 8.70 -11.75 -4.77
C GLN A 124 8.13 -12.97 -5.51
N ILE A 125 6.84 -12.99 -5.76
CA ILE A 125 6.18 -14.07 -6.51
C ILE A 125 6.74 -14.14 -7.93
N ASP A 126 6.89 -13.01 -8.60
CA ASP A 126 7.46 -12.98 -9.96
C ASP A 126 8.90 -13.47 -9.97
N SER A 127 9.69 -13.05 -8.98
CA SER A 127 11.07 -13.50 -8.82
C SER A 127 11.16 -14.99 -8.58
N LEU A 128 10.29 -15.55 -7.74
CA LEU A 128 10.22 -16.98 -7.48
C LEU A 128 9.79 -17.76 -8.71
N ARG A 129 8.83 -17.26 -9.49
CA ARG A 129 8.40 -17.88 -10.74
C ARG A 129 9.52 -17.94 -11.77
N GLN A 130 10.30 -16.85 -11.88
CA GLN A 130 11.46 -16.81 -12.77
C GLN A 130 12.52 -17.81 -12.32
N SER A 131 12.79 -17.90 -11.02
CA SER A 131 13.73 -18.86 -10.46
C SER A 131 13.27 -20.28 -10.72
N GLN A 132 11.98 -20.56 -10.54
CA GLN A 132 11.38 -21.86 -10.80
C GLN A 132 11.52 -22.26 -12.27
N ALA A 133 11.23 -21.35 -13.18
CA ALA A 133 11.37 -21.60 -14.62
C ALA A 133 12.83 -21.90 -14.98
N ARG A 134 13.77 -21.15 -14.44
CA ARG A 134 15.19 -21.36 -14.65
C ARG A 134 15.65 -22.72 -14.12
N LEU A 135 15.23 -23.07 -12.91
CA LEU A 135 15.58 -24.36 -12.31
C LEU A 135 14.99 -25.53 -13.08
N GLN A 136 13.75 -25.41 -13.57
CA GLN A 136 13.14 -26.42 -14.42
C GLN A 136 13.93 -26.61 -15.71
N SER A 137 14.35 -25.52 -16.34
CA SER A 137 15.17 -25.57 -17.55
C SER A 137 16.51 -26.23 -17.27
N GLN A 138 17.17 -25.89 -16.17
CA GLN A 138 18.44 -26.53 -15.77
C GLN A 138 18.26 -28.01 -15.48
N LEU A 139 17.15 -28.38 -14.83
CA LEU A 139 16.84 -29.76 -14.54
C LEU A 139 16.63 -30.58 -15.83
N GLN A 140 15.90 -30.03 -16.80
CA GLN A 140 15.71 -30.67 -18.09
C GLN A 140 17.02 -30.86 -18.83
N ASP A 141 17.88 -29.84 -18.84
CA ASP A 141 19.20 -29.89 -19.46
C ASP A 141 20.07 -30.96 -18.80
N THR A 142 20.06 -31.01 -17.47
CA THR A 142 20.81 -31.99 -16.69
C THR A 142 20.31 -33.41 -16.96
N SER A 143 18.98 -33.59 -16.97
CA SER A 143 18.35 -34.87 -17.33
C SER A 143 18.76 -35.35 -18.71
N ARG A 144 18.74 -34.43 -19.67
CA ARG A 144 19.14 -34.73 -21.06
C ARG A 144 20.60 -35.15 -21.13
N LYS A 145 21.46 -34.43 -20.41
CA LYS A 145 22.90 -34.79 -20.34
C LYS A 145 23.10 -36.15 -19.70
N LEU A 146 22.36 -36.47 -18.65
CA LEU A 146 22.43 -37.79 -18.01
C LEU A 146 21.96 -38.89 -18.93
N GLU A 147 20.87 -38.68 -19.67
CA GLU A 147 20.41 -39.64 -20.67
C GLU A 147 21.48 -39.89 -21.76
N ASN A 148 22.07 -38.81 -22.25
CA ASN A 148 23.14 -38.90 -23.25
C ASN A 148 24.34 -39.67 -22.71
N LEU A 149 24.74 -39.41 -21.48
CA LEU A 149 25.85 -40.11 -20.83
C LEU A 149 25.52 -41.60 -20.63
N THR A 150 24.29 -41.91 -20.24
CA THR A 150 23.82 -43.26 -20.05
C THR A 150 23.84 -44.01 -21.40
N ASP A 151 23.41 -43.35 -22.47
CA ASP A 151 23.45 -43.92 -23.82
C ASP A 151 24.88 -44.18 -24.28
N ILE A 152 25.79 -43.24 -24.02
CA ILE A 152 27.21 -43.40 -24.35
C ILE A 152 27.81 -44.56 -23.56
N GLU A 153 27.52 -44.66 -22.27
CA GLU A 153 27.95 -45.79 -21.45
C GLU A 153 27.43 -47.10 -21.98
N ARG A 154 26.19 -47.14 -22.38
CA ARG A 154 25.54 -48.36 -22.93
C ARG A 154 26.20 -48.77 -24.24
N GLN A 155 26.51 -47.82 -25.10
CA GLN A 155 27.23 -48.07 -26.35
C GLN A 155 28.65 -48.57 -26.10
N LEU A 156 29.35 -47.95 -25.13
CA LEU A 156 30.69 -48.39 -24.77
C LEU A 156 30.69 -49.80 -24.16
N SER A 157 29.71 -50.09 -23.30
CA SER A 157 29.56 -51.45 -22.75
C SER A 157 29.27 -52.48 -23.82
N SER A 158 28.43 -52.14 -24.79
CA SER A 158 28.15 -53.02 -25.92
C SER A 158 29.39 -53.28 -26.76
N ARG A 159 30.18 -52.24 -27.01
CA ARG A 159 31.46 -52.38 -27.73
C ARG A 159 32.46 -53.24 -26.98
N LYS A 160 32.54 -53.08 -25.66
CA LYS A 160 33.39 -53.90 -24.81
C LYS A 160 32.98 -55.36 -24.86
N GLN A 161 31.67 -55.67 -24.83
CA GLN A 161 31.17 -57.00 -24.93
C GLN A 161 31.48 -57.62 -26.29
N LEU A 162 31.29 -56.83 -27.33
CA LEU A 162 31.63 -57.31 -28.69
C LEU A 162 33.11 -57.57 -28.82
N GLN A 163 33.97 -56.72 -28.27
CA GLN A 163 35.42 -56.94 -28.26
C GLN A 163 35.79 -58.17 -27.42
N GLY A 164 35.11 -58.40 -26.32
CA GLY A 164 35.31 -59.57 -25.49
C GLY A 164 34.88 -60.88 -26.14
N GLU A 165 33.95 -60.84 -27.09
CA GLU A 165 33.49 -61.99 -27.87
C GLU A 165 34.36 -62.26 -29.06
N ILE A 166 35.26 -61.37 -29.46
CA ILE A 166 36.18 -61.60 -30.57
C ILE A 166 37.18 -62.68 -30.17
N PRO A 167 37.38 -63.69 -31.01
CA PRO A 167 38.31 -64.77 -30.67
C PRO A 167 39.72 -64.31 -30.44
N GLU A 168 40.45 -65.10 -29.74
CA GLU A 168 41.76 -64.87 -29.14
C GLU A 168 42.91 -64.52 -30.05
N ASN A 169 42.77 -64.54 -31.32
CA ASN A 169 43.77 -64.12 -32.27
C ASN A 169 44.06 -62.65 -32.21
N ASN A 170 43.47 -61.93 -31.22
CA ASN A 170 43.71 -60.54 -30.92
C ASN A 170 44.63 -60.32 -29.76
N THR A 171 45.70 -61.02 -29.64
CA THR A 171 46.73 -60.74 -28.59
C THR A 171 47.33 -59.35 -28.66
N GLY A 172 47.38 -58.79 -29.88
CA GLY A 172 47.82 -57.39 -30.03
C GLY A 172 46.86 -56.36 -29.44
N SER A 173 45.56 -56.65 -29.44
CA SER A 173 44.52 -55.79 -28.82
C SER A 173 44.64 -55.77 -27.30
N GLN A 174 44.94 -56.94 -26.71
CA GLN A 174 45.11 -57.01 -25.26
C GLN A 174 46.34 -56.22 -24.79
N LYS A 175 47.39 -56.12 -25.54
CA LYS A 175 48.54 -55.29 -25.25
C LYS A 175 48.19 -53.83 -25.38
N GLY A 176 47.40 -53.47 -26.35
CA GLY A 176 46.90 -52.08 -26.48
C GLY A 176 46.03 -51.63 -25.31
N GLU A 177 45.18 -52.46 -24.80
CA GLU A 177 44.36 -52.21 -23.63
C GLU A 177 45.21 -52.04 -22.37
N ALA A 178 46.25 -52.81 -22.20
CA ALA A 178 47.15 -52.66 -21.05
C ALA A 178 47.92 -51.36 -21.07
N GLU A 179 48.23 -50.83 -22.23
CA GLU A 179 48.92 -49.56 -22.39
C GLU A 179 47.98 -48.37 -22.19
N ILE A 180 46.71 -48.53 -22.47
CA ILE A 180 45.70 -47.47 -22.31
C ILE A 180 45.10 -47.47 -20.91
N GLY A 181 45.14 -48.55 -20.23
CA GLY A 181 44.66 -48.68 -18.87
C GLY A 181 45.41 -47.80 -17.91
#